data_48ae8175bbc02d7d780ecbfdc116d004
#
_entry.id   48ae8175bbc02d7d780ecbfdc116d004
#
_cell.length_a   1.000
_cell.length_b   1.000
_cell.length_c   1.000
_cell.angle_alpha   90.00
_cell.angle_beta   90.00
_cell.angle_gamma   90.00
#
_symmetry.space_group_name_H-M   'P 1'
#
loop_
_entity.id
_entity.type
_entity.pdbx_description
1 polymer ?
#
loop_
_entity_poly.entity_id
_entity_poly.type
_entity_poly.pdbx_seq_one_letter_code
_entity_poly.pdbx_strand_id
1 'polypeptide(L)'
;LNTFAKPTNVDTNSRILCYDIRDLGKQLLPVGMLVVLDSVFNRIVRNRKLGRNTWVYIDEIYLLFQHEYSANFLFTLWKRVRKYGACCTGLTQNVDDLLQSHTARTMLANSEFLVMLNQAATDREELAKLLNISDNQLSYITNVDFGRGLIKCGSAIVPFMDNFPKNHLYKLMSTKPADLNAA
;
A
#
# COMPACT_ATOMS: atom_id res chain seq x y z
N LEU A 1 -18.60 19.65 -10.79
CA LEU A 1 -17.48 19.86 -9.84
C LEU A 1 -17.88 20.55 -8.51
N ASN A 2 -19.15 20.88 -8.32
CA ASN A 2 -19.63 21.51 -7.06
C ASN A 2 -19.50 20.59 -5.82
N THR A 3 -19.34 19.29 -6.00
CA THR A 3 -19.26 18.31 -4.90
C THR A 3 -18.06 18.59 -3.98
N PHE A 4 -16.93 19.00 -4.53
CA PHE A 4 -15.70 19.27 -3.77
C PHE A 4 -15.58 20.73 -3.26
N ALA A 5 -16.52 21.60 -3.64
CA ALA A 5 -16.52 23.00 -3.21
C ALA A 5 -17.32 23.25 -1.92
N LYS A 6 -17.96 22.22 -1.36
CA LYS A 6 -18.74 22.31 -0.13
C LYS A 6 -17.90 21.93 1.09
N PRO A 7 -18.25 22.43 2.30
CA PRO A 7 -17.65 21.94 3.53
C PRO A 7 -17.80 20.42 3.65
N THR A 8 -16.81 19.77 4.28
CA THR A 8 -16.88 18.32 4.49
C THR A 8 -18.07 17.99 5.40
N ASN A 9 -18.83 16.98 5.01
CA ASN A 9 -19.96 16.43 5.78
C ASN A 9 -19.62 15.08 6.44
N VAL A 10 -18.36 14.66 6.37
CA VAL A 10 -17.88 13.41 6.94
C VAL A 10 -17.10 13.71 8.22
N ASP A 11 -17.40 12.97 9.30
CA ASP A 11 -16.58 13.04 10.51
C ASP A 11 -15.24 12.34 10.30
N THR A 12 -14.20 13.14 10.23
CA THR A 12 -12.81 12.68 10.08
C THR A 12 -12.08 12.57 11.42
N ASN A 13 -12.75 12.65 12.58
CA ASN A 13 -12.11 12.61 13.88
C ASN A 13 -11.90 11.20 14.44
N SER A 14 -12.53 10.20 13.85
CA SER A 14 -12.38 8.80 14.25
C SER A 14 -10.93 8.35 14.29
N ARG A 15 -10.58 7.45 15.23
CA ARG A 15 -9.24 6.88 15.35
C ARG A 15 -8.85 6.07 14.10
N ILE A 16 -9.80 5.37 13.51
CA ILE A 16 -9.66 4.59 12.28
C ILE A 16 -10.56 5.23 11.24
N LEU A 17 -10.00 5.55 10.07
CA LEU A 17 -10.70 6.07 8.92
C LEU A 17 -10.42 5.17 7.71
N CYS A 18 -11.45 4.85 6.96
CA CYS A 18 -11.36 4.19 5.67
C CYS A 18 -11.98 5.10 4.60
N TYR A 19 -11.23 5.40 3.58
CA TYR A 19 -11.71 6.12 2.40
C TYR A 19 -11.95 5.11 1.28
N ASP A 20 -13.22 4.84 0.99
CA ASP A 20 -13.59 4.03 -0.16
C ASP A 20 -13.90 4.97 -1.34
N ILE A 21 -13.12 4.84 -2.41
CA ILE A 21 -13.21 5.69 -3.61
C ILE A 21 -13.64 4.92 -4.85
N ARG A 22 -14.05 3.63 -4.71
CA ARG A 22 -14.39 2.77 -5.84
C ARG A 22 -15.52 3.31 -6.71
N ASP A 23 -16.50 3.97 -6.11
CA ASP A 23 -17.70 4.43 -6.79
C ASP A 23 -17.57 5.82 -7.44
N LEU A 24 -16.38 6.44 -7.39
CA LEU A 24 -16.17 7.80 -7.94
C LEU A 24 -16.21 7.85 -9.48
N GLY A 25 -16.19 6.73 -10.15
CA GLY A 25 -16.10 6.68 -11.61
C GLY A 25 -14.79 7.28 -12.17
N LYS A 26 -14.45 6.88 -13.39
CA LYS A 26 -13.14 7.19 -14.00
C LYS A 26 -12.83 8.70 -14.10
N GLN A 27 -13.83 9.54 -14.30
CA GLN A 27 -13.63 11.00 -14.48
C GLN A 27 -13.35 11.73 -13.16
N LEU A 28 -13.95 11.30 -12.07
CA LEU A 28 -13.82 11.94 -10.75
C LEU A 28 -12.73 11.29 -9.90
N LEU A 29 -12.32 10.08 -10.23
CA LEU A 29 -11.33 9.32 -9.47
C LEU A 29 -10.04 10.12 -9.22
N PRO A 30 -9.38 10.76 -10.22
CA PRO A 30 -8.15 11.52 -9.97
C PRO A 30 -8.36 12.67 -8.98
N VAL A 31 -9.47 13.39 -9.10
CA VAL A 31 -9.80 14.50 -8.18
C VAL A 31 -10.09 13.98 -6.78
N GLY A 32 -10.87 12.90 -6.67
CA GLY A 32 -11.17 12.26 -5.39
C GLY A 32 -9.91 11.76 -4.69
N MET A 33 -9.00 11.14 -5.43
CA MET A 33 -7.69 10.70 -4.91
C MET A 33 -6.90 11.87 -4.32
N LEU A 34 -6.86 13.02 -5.01
CA LEU A 34 -6.16 14.20 -4.51
C LEU A 34 -6.78 14.73 -3.21
N VAL A 35 -8.10 14.81 -3.15
CA VAL A 35 -8.82 15.27 -1.94
C VAL A 35 -8.55 14.33 -0.77
N VAL A 36 -8.56 13.01 -1.01
CA VAL A 36 -8.24 12.01 0.03
C VAL A 36 -6.78 12.13 0.48
N LEU A 37 -5.84 12.24 -0.45
CA LEU A 37 -4.41 12.37 -0.13
C LEU A 37 -4.12 13.64 0.67
N ASP A 38 -4.75 14.78 0.30
CA ASP A 38 -4.63 16.04 1.03
C ASP A 38 -5.23 15.91 2.45
N SER A 39 -6.42 15.30 2.57
CA SER A 39 -7.04 15.02 3.87
C SER A 39 -6.15 14.15 4.76
N VAL A 40 -5.55 13.10 4.22
CA VAL A 40 -4.60 12.22 4.92
C VAL A 40 -3.38 13.00 5.39
N PHE A 41 -2.78 13.82 4.51
CA PHE A 41 -1.61 14.62 4.86
C PHE A 41 -1.92 15.63 5.96
N ASN A 42 -3.03 16.36 5.86
CA ASN A 42 -3.48 17.29 6.88
C ASN A 42 -3.72 16.59 8.23
N ARG A 43 -4.24 15.36 8.20
CA ARG A 43 -4.40 14.54 9.40
C ARG A 43 -3.06 14.15 10.03
N ILE A 44 -2.08 13.76 9.21
CA ILE A 44 -0.71 13.44 9.65
C ILE A 44 -0.11 14.64 10.38
N VAL A 45 -0.17 15.82 9.76
CA VAL A 45 0.37 17.06 10.33
C VAL A 45 -0.32 17.42 11.65
N ARG A 46 -1.65 17.30 11.71
CA ARG A 46 -2.42 17.55 12.93
C ARG A 46 -2.05 16.57 14.05
N ASN A 47 -1.96 15.27 13.74
CA ASN A 47 -1.59 14.23 14.70
C ASN A 47 -0.18 14.46 15.24
N ARG A 48 0.76 14.87 14.40
CA ARG A 48 2.13 15.22 14.83
C ARG A 48 2.13 16.32 15.88
N LYS A 49 1.33 17.38 15.69
CA LYS A 49 1.20 18.48 16.67
C LYS A 49 0.63 17.99 18.01
N LEU A 50 -0.16 16.92 17.99
CA LEU A 50 -0.76 16.29 19.17
C LEU A 50 0.12 15.18 19.77
N GLY A 51 1.35 14.97 19.29
CA GLY A 51 2.23 13.88 19.72
C GLY A 51 1.75 12.48 19.35
N ARG A 52 0.90 12.36 18.32
CA ARG A 52 0.31 11.08 17.89
C ARG A 52 0.97 10.59 16.60
N ASN A 53 1.27 9.30 16.53
CA ASN A 53 1.69 8.65 15.30
C ASN A 53 0.50 8.36 14.39
N THR A 54 0.75 8.32 13.08
CA THR A 54 -0.26 8.01 12.06
C THR A 54 0.22 6.85 11.19
N TRP A 55 -0.66 5.87 10.99
CA TRP A 55 -0.42 4.75 10.09
C TRP A 55 -1.34 4.91 8.89
N VAL A 56 -0.75 4.87 7.70
CA VAL A 56 -1.46 5.02 6.42
C VAL A 56 -1.27 3.75 5.63
N TYR A 57 -2.37 3.13 5.23
CA TYR A 57 -2.39 1.96 4.36
C TYR A 57 -3.08 2.33 3.05
N ILE A 58 -2.43 2.05 1.94
CA ILE A 58 -2.93 2.36 0.60
C ILE A 58 -3.02 1.05 -0.17
N ASP A 59 -4.23 0.59 -0.37
CA ASP A 59 -4.49 -0.58 -1.19
C ASP A 59 -4.46 -0.22 -2.68
N GLU A 60 -4.03 -1.16 -3.51
CA GLU A 60 -3.82 -0.99 -4.95
C GLU A 60 -3.06 0.31 -5.29
N ILE A 61 -1.93 0.50 -4.58
CA ILE A 61 -1.13 1.74 -4.68
C ILE A 61 -0.70 2.07 -6.11
N TYR A 62 -0.59 1.07 -7.00
CA TYR A 62 -0.21 1.28 -8.40
C TYR A 62 -1.15 2.27 -9.13
N LEU A 63 -2.44 2.34 -8.73
CA LEU A 63 -3.40 3.29 -9.30
C LEU A 63 -2.97 4.75 -9.14
N LEU A 64 -2.26 5.08 -8.06
CA LEU A 64 -1.77 6.42 -7.79
C LEU A 64 -0.63 6.84 -8.73
N PHE A 65 0.04 5.86 -9.36
CA PHE A 65 1.13 6.13 -10.30
C PHE A 65 0.66 6.30 -11.75
N GLN A 66 -0.61 6.04 -12.04
CA GLN A 66 -1.19 6.24 -13.37
C GLN A 66 -1.30 7.74 -13.74
N HIS A 67 -1.26 8.64 -12.75
CA HIS A 67 -1.32 10.07 -12.94
C HIS A 67 -0.10 10.75 -12.31
N GLU A 68 0.59 11.57 -13.08
CA GLU A 68 1.84 12.23 -12.65
C GLU A 68 1.67 13.03 -11.34
N TYR A 69 0.55 13.72 -11.19
CA TYR A 69 0.30 14.54 -10.00
C TYR A 69 0.19 13.69 -8.73
N SER A 70 -0.60 12.62 -8.75
CA SER A 70 -0.75 11.72 -7.60
C SER A 70 0.54 10.96 -7.30
N ALA A 71 1.29 10.57 -8.33
CA ALA A 71 2.62 9.96 -8.18
C ALA A 71 3.60 10.89 -7.47
N ASN A 72 3.68 12.16 -7.89
CA ASN A 72 4.56 13.16 -7.28
C ASN A 72 4.15 13.50 -5.86
N PHE A 73 2.85 13.61 -5.59
CA PHE A 73 2.33 13.82 -4.24
C PHE A 73 2.72 12.65 -3.33
N LEU A 74 2.47 11.42 -3.76
CA LEU A 74 2.78 10.21 -3.00
C LEU A 74 4.28 10.08 -2.74
N PHE A 75 5.12 10.35 -3.73
CA PHE A 75 6.57 10.34 -3.59
C PHE A 75 7.07 11.36 -2.55
N THR A 76 6.46 12.56 -2.57
CA THR A 76 6.78 13.60 -1.60
C THR A 76 6.34 13.19 -0.19
N LEU A 77 5.15 12.61 -0.07
CA LEU A 77 4.64 12.07 1.19
C LEU A 77 5.59 10.97 1.71
N TRP A 78 5.95 9.99 0.86
CA TRP A 78 6.82 8.86 1.22
C TRP A 78 8.15 9.31 1.80
N LYS A 79 8.79 10.30 1.17
CA LYS A 79 10.06 10.86 1.65
C LYS A 79 9.95 11.63 2.97
N ARG A 80 8.81 12.24 3.23
CA ARG A 80 8.65 13.19 4.33
C ARG A 80 7.89 12.62 5.52
N VAL A 81 7.10 11.59 5.33
CA VAL A 81 6.15 11.06 6.31
C VAL A 81 6.81 10.73 7.65
N ARG A 82 8.03 10.20 7.63
CA ARG A 82 8.79 9.90 8.84
C ARG A 82 9.04 11.14 9.73
N LYS A 83 9.28 12.31 9.12
CA LYS A 83 9.47 13.57 9.87
C LYS A 83 8.21 13.99 10.62
N TYR A 84 7.05 13.53 10.18
CA TYR A 84 5.76 13.79 10.80
C TYR A 84 5.30 12.69 11.76
N GLY A 85 6.15 11.72 12.09
CA GLY A 85 5.80 10.59 12.96
C GLY A 85 4.73 9.70 12.34
N ALA A 86 4.78 9.51 11.02
CA ALA A 86 3.85 8.63 10.34
C ALA A 86 4.59 7.51 9.59
N CYS A 87 3.87 6.43 9.32
CA CYS A 87 4.30 5.30 8.51
C CYS A 87 3.32 5.11 7.36
N CYS A 88 3.83 4.92 6.15
CA CYS A 88 3.02 4.59 4.98
C CYS A 88 3.32 3.17 4.52
N THR A 89 2.27 2.42 4.25
CA THR A 89 2.32 1.07 3.68
C THR A 89 1.51 1.06 2.39
N GLY A 90 2.14 0.70 1.29
CA GLY A 90 1.47 0.46 0.01
C GLY A 90 1.30 -1.03 -0.23
N LEU A 91 0.12 -1.43 -0.67
CA LEU A 91 -0.20 -2.79 -1.09
C LEU A 91 -0.52 -2.79 -2.58
N THR A 92 -0.09 -3.83 -3.28
CA THR A 92 -0.44 -4.04 -4.68
C THR A 92 -0.39 -5.52 -5.03
N GLN A 93 -1.26 -5.93 -5.92
CA GLN A 93 -1.22 -7.24 -6.57
C GLN A 93 -0.62 -7.12 -7.98
N ASN A 94 -0.55 -5.91 -8.53
CA ASN A 94 -0.07 -5.65 -9.88
C ASN A 94 1.31 -4.96 -9.80
N VAL A 95 2.34 -5.79 -9.78
CA VAL A 95 3.73 -5.33 -9.67
C VAL A 95 4.22 -4.76 -11.01
N ASP A 96 3.83 -5.37 -12.13
CA ASP A 96 4.25 -4.92 -13.47
C ASP A 96 3.82 -3.47 -13.72
N ASP A 97 2.54 -3.13 -13.54
CA ASP A 97 2.06 -1.75 -13.68
C ASP A 97 2.76 -0.78 -12.73
N LEU A 98 3.05 -1.21 -11.51
CA LEU A 98 3.80 -0.41 -10.56
C LEU A 98 5.21 -0.13 -11.05
N LEU A 99 5.90 -1.12 -11.58
CA LEU A 99 7.29 -1.02 -12.04
C LEU A 99 7.44 -0.24 -13.35
N GLN A 100 6.39 0.04 -14.09
CA GLN A 100 6.42 0.95 -15.24
C GLN A 100 6.68 2.41 -14.81
N SER A 101 6.33 2.78 -13.59
CA SER A 101 6.60 4.11 -13.07
C SER A 101 8.01 4.23 -12.50
N HIS A 102 8.80 5.18 -13.03
CA HIS A 102 10.12 5.51 -12.45
C HIS A 102 10.03 5.97 -11.00
N THR A 103 8.99 6.73 -10.67
CA THR A 103 8.72 7.21 -9.32
C THR A 103 8.44 6.05 -8.37
N ALA A 104 7.65 5.07 -8.78
CA ALA A 104 7.37 3.87 -8.01
C ALA A 104 8.62 3.00 -7.80
N ARG A 105 9.43 2.79 -8.85
CA ARG A 105 10.74 2.09 -8.72
C ARG A 105 11.63 2.75 -7.67
N THR A 106 11.70 4.08 -7.69
CA THR A 106 12.49 4.84 -6.70
C THR A 106 11.91 4.69 -5.28
N MET A 107 10.60 4.67 -5.13
CA MET A 107 9.96 4.45 -3.84
C MET A 107 10.22 3.04 -3.30
N LEU A 108 10.11 2.01 -4.13
CA LEU A 108 10.42 0.63 -3.76
C LEU A 108 11.87 0.49 -3.31
N ALA A 109 12.82 1.01 -4.10
CA ALA A 109 14.24 0.94 -3.77
C ALA A 109 14.58 1.62 -2.43
N ASN A 110 13.84 2.67 -2.06
CA ASN A 110 14.02 3.42 -0.81
C ASN A 110 13.08 2.98 0.32
N SER A 111 12.26 1.95 0.11
CA SER A 111 11.41 1.41 1.16
C SER A 111 12.23 0.61 2.17
N GLU A 112 12.02 0.88 3.46
CA GLU A 112 12.71 0.20 4.55
C GLU A 112 12.31 -1.28 4.64
N PHE A 113 11.01 -1.55 4.48
CA PHE A 113 10.43 -2.88 4.51
C PHE A 113 9.73 -3.17 3.21
N LEU A 114 10.00 -4.35 2.64
CA LEU A 114 9.25 -4.91 1.52
C LEU A 114 8.88 -6.34 1.85
N VAL A 115 7.59 -6.63 1.78
CA VAL A 115 7.06 -7.98 1.93
C VAL A 115 6.66 -8.47 0.55
N MET A 116 7.28 -9.53 0.09
CA MET A 116 7.04 -10.14 -1.22
C MET A 116 6.43 -11.53 -0.99
N LEU A 117 5.20 -11.69 -1.40
CA LEU A 117 4.49 -12.97 -1.41
C LEU A 117 4.73 -13.69 -2.74
N ASN A 118 3.95 -14.71 -3.04
CA ASN A 118 4.04 -15.44 -4.32
C ASN A 118 3.88 -14.47 -5.51
N GLN A 119 4.80 -14.51 -6.45
CA GLN A 119 4.86 -13.59 -7.58
C GLN A 119 4.74 -14.33 -8.92
N ALA A 120 4.15 -13.66 -9.92
CA ALA A 120 4.17 -14.12 -11.30
C ALA A 120 5.61 -14.16 -11.86
N ALA A 121 5.85 -14.94 -12.91
CA ALA A 121 7.20 -15.14 -13.44
C ALA A 121 7.84 -13.83 -13.92
N THR A 122 7.10 -13.01 -14.65
CA THR A 122 7.54 -11.70 -15.18
C THR A 122 7.93 -10.75 -14.05
N ASP A 123 7.08 -10.63 -13.04
CA ASP A 123 7.24 -9.71 -11.93
C ASP A 123 8.47 -10.06 -11.08
N ARG A 124 8.75 -11.37 -10.91
CA ARG A 124 9.90 -11.85 -10.16
C ARG A 124 11.22 -11.40 -10.76
N GLU A 125 11.37 -11.48 -12.07
CA GLU A 125 12.60 -11.09 -12.75
C GLU A 125 12.90 -9.62 -12.61
N GLU A 126 11.88 -8.77 -12.73
CA GLU A 126 12.03 -7.33 -12.56
C GLU A 126 12.32 -6.95 -11.10
N LEU A 127 11.62 -7.56 -10.15
CA LEU A 127 11.88 -7.37 -8.72
C LEU A 127 13.28 -7.84 -8.33
N ALA A 128 13.72 -8.98 -8.86
CA ALA A 128 15.06 -9.50 -8.61
C ALA A 128 16.15 -8.53 -9.04
N LYS A 129 16.03 -7.97 -10.24
CA LYS A 129 16.95 -6.95 -10.76
C LYS A 129 16.94 -5.67 -9.93
N LEU A 130 15.73 -5.18 -9.58
CA LEU A 130 15.59 -3.94 -8.83
C LEU A 130 16.11 -4.03 -7.39
N LEU A 131 15.91 -5.17 -6.74
CA LEU A 131 16.19 -5.36 -5.31
C LEU A 131 17.45 -6.20 -5.04
N ASN A 132 18.14 -6.65 -6.10
CA ASN A 132 19.30 -7.56 -6.02
C ASN A 132 18.99 -8.86 -5.27
N ILE A 133 17.86 -9.51 -5.62
CA ILE A 133 17.43 -10.78 -5.05
C ILE A 133 18.18 -11.91 -5.79
N SER A 134 18.82 -12.81 -5.06
CA SER A 134 19.51 -13.96 -5.66
C SER A 134 18.51 -15.04 -6.12
N ASP A 135 18.95 -15.91 -7.05
CA ASP A 135 18.11 -17.01 -7.56
C ASP A 135 17.64 -17.94 -6.44
N ASN A 136 18.49 -18.20 -5.44
CA ASN A 136 18.10 -19.00 -4.27
C ASN A 136 16.97 -18.31 -3.48
N GLN A 137 17.02 -16.98 -3.32
CA GLN A 137 15.96 -16.25 -2.63
C GLN A 137 14.67 -16.21 -3.45
N LEU A 138 14.77 -16.14 -4.80
CA LEU A 138 13.58 -16.15 -5.67
C LEU A 138 12.73 -17.41 -5.49
N SER A 139 13.31 -18.54 -5.11
CA SER A 139 12.55 -19.77 -4.83
C SER A 139 11.49 -19.59 -3.75
N TYR A 140 11.69 -18.66 -2.81
CA TYR A 140 10.76 -18.39 -1.70
C TYR A 140 9.55 -17.52 -2.09
N ILE A 141 9.50 -17.00 -3.32
CA ILE A 141 8.36 -16.27 -3.88
C ILE A 141 7.87 -16.90 -5.19
N THR A 142 8.29 -18.14 -5.47
CA THR A 142 7.98 -18.88 -6.69
C THR A 142 7.13 -20.10 -6.36
N ASN A 143 5.87 -20.10 -6.78
CA ASN A 143 4.95 -21.22 -6.58
C ASN A 143 4.91 -21.72 -5.13
N VAL A 144 4.92 -20.78 -4.18
CA VAL A 144 4.88 -21.06 -2.76
C VAL A 144 3.47 -21.04 -2.21
N ASP A 145 3.27 -21.73 -1.09
CA ASP A 145 2.00 -21.75 -0.37
C ASP A 145 1.65 -20.36 0.21
N PHE A 146 0.39 -20.20 0.59
CA PHE A 146 -0.08 -19.01 1.31
C PHE A 146 0.71 -18.78 2.60
N GLY A 147 0.95 -17.51 2.92
CA GLY A 147 1.67 -17.11 4.12
C GLY A 147 3.19 -17.26 4.02
N ARG A 148 3.73 -17.59 2.85
CA ARG A 148 5.17 -17.68 2.62
C ARG A 148 5.66 -16.58 1.71
N GLY A 149 6.92 -16.19 1.88
CA GLY A 149 7.51 -15.14 1.06
C GLY A 149 8.87 -14.69 1.53
N LEU A 150 9.26 -13.50 1.07
CA LEU A 150 10.49 -12.81 1.47
C LEU A 150 10.16 -11.48 2.15
N ILE A 151 10.90 -11.16 3.19
CA ILE A 151 10.92 -9.83 3.78
C ILE A 151 12.29 -9.23 3.55
N LYS A 152 12.32 -8.04 2.91
CA LYS A 152 13.50 -7.18 2.86
C LYS A 152 13.36 -6.15 3.98
N CYS A 153 14.42 -6.01 4.79
CA CYS A 153 14.55 -5.00 5.82
C CYS A 153 15.95 -4.39 5.71
N GLY A 154 16.03 -3.15 5.26
CA GLY A 154 17.30 -2.53 4.91
C GLY A 154 18.05 -3.33 3.84
N SER A 155 19.23 -3.84 4.17
CA SER A 155 20.04 -4.70 3.29
C SER A 155 19.75 -6.21 3.45
N ALA A 156 19.07 -6.61 4.49
CA ALA A 156 18.77 -8.02 4.75
C ALA A 156 17.51 -8.45 3.98
N ILE A 157 17.60 -9.63 3.33
CA ILE A 157 16.47 -10.29 2.69
C ILE A 157 16.37 -11.68 3.29
N VAL A 158 15.27 -11.97 3.96
CA VAL A 158 15.05 -13.23 4.67
C VAL A 158 13.73 -13.87 4.26
N PRO A 159 13.68 -15.19 4.14
CA PRO A 159 12.41 -15.90 3.93
C PRO A 159 11.59 -15.88 5.22
N PHE A 160 10.27 -15.90 5.06
CA PHE A 160 9.34 -16.05 6.18
C PHE A 160 8.23 -17.04 5.87
N MET A 161 7.63 -17.54 6.92
CA MET A 161 6.41 -18.33 6.88
C MET A 161 5.51 -17.87 8.02
N ASP A 162 4.32 -17.42 7.64
CA ASP A 162 3.26 -17.03 8.57
C ASP A 162 2.14 -18.07 8.56
N ASN A 163 1.83 -18.59 9.73
CA ASN A 163 0.70 -19.48 9.96
C ASN A 163 -0.40 -18.73 10.71
N PHE A 164 -1.06 -17.81 10.01
CA PHE A 164 -2.15 -17.05 10.62
C PHE A 164 -3.23 -17.99 11.18
N PRO A 165 -3.61 -17.84 12.46
CA PRO A 165 -4.56 -18.74 13.09
C PRO A 165 -5.95 -18.59 12.46
N LYS A 166 -6.60 -19.73 12.15
CA LYS A 166 -7.95 -19.78 11.56
C LYS A 166 -9.03 -19.48 12.61
N ASN A 167 -8.98 -18.28 13.17
CA ASN A 167 -9.92 -17.78 14.15
C ASN A 167 -11.01 -16.88 13.51
N HIS A 168 -11.80 -16.19 14.33
CA HIS A 168 -12.83 -15.26 13.85
C HIS A 168 -12.27 -14.14 12.97
N LEU A 169 -11.09 -13.59 13.29
CA LEU A 169 -10.45 -12.56 12.46
C LEU A 169 -10.08 -13.11 11.07
N TYR A 170 -9.57 -14.34 11.00
CA TYR A 170 -9.30 -15.00 9.72
C TYR A 170 -10.56 -15.06 8.85
N LYS A 171 -11.72 -15.43 9.44
CA LYS A 171 -12.99 -15.50 8.71
C LYS A 171 -13.42 -14.12 8.20
N LEU A 172 -13.33 -13.08 9.02
CA LEU A 172 -13.66 -11.70 8.61
C LEU A 172 -12.75 -11.16 7.49
N MET A 173 -11.53 -11.65 7.40
CA MET A 173 -10.55 -11.25 6.38
C MET A 173 -10.58 -12.15 5.14
N SER A 174 -11.25 -13.29 5.20
CA SER A 174 -11.32 -14.24 4.09
C SER A 174 -12.29 -13.75 3.01
N THR A 175 -11.88 -13.85 1.76
CA THR A 175 -12.74 -13.60 0.60
C THR A 175 -13.33 -14.89 0.01
N LYS A 176 -13.10 -16.04 0.66
CA LYS A 176 -13.60 -17.33 0.20
C LYS A 176 -15.11 -17.43 0.47
N PRO A 177 -15.93 -17.83 -0.51
CA PRO A 177 -17.40 -17.94 -0.33
C PRO A 177 -17.81 -18.85 0.84
N ALA A 178 -17.04 -19.92 1.09
CA ALA A 178 -17.30 -20.85 2.21
C ALA A 178 -17.13 -20.18 3.59
N ASP A 179 -16.21 -19.22 3.71
CA ASP A 179 -15.93 -18.54 4.97
C ASP A 179 -16.92 -17.37 5.19
N LEU A 180 -17.40 -16.74 4.12
CA LEU A 180 -18.38 -15.65 4.16
C LEU A 180 -19.77 -16.11 4.63
N ASN A 181 -20.15 -17.35 4.35
CA ASN A 181 -21.45 -17.93 4.76
C ASN A 181 -21.42 -18.47 6.21
N ALA A 182 -20.28 -18.45 6.89
CA ALA A 182 -20.07 -18.95 8.24
C ALA A 182 -19.85 -17.83 9.28
N ALA A 183 -19.93 -16.57 8.85
CA ALA A 183 -19.80 -15.37 9.66
C ALA A 183 -21.18 -14.71 9.86
#